data_d916125f252f80bc9932191645d3211c
#
_entry.id   d916125f252f80bc9932191645d3211c
#
_cell.length_a   1.000
_cell.length_b   1.000
_cell.length_c   1.000
_cell.angle_alpha   90.00
_cell.angle_beta   90.00
_cell.angle_gamma   90.00
#
_symmetry.space_group_name_H-M   'P 1'
#
loop_
_entity.id
_entity.type
_entity.pdbx_description
1 polymer ?
#
loop_
_entity_poly.entity_id
_entity_poly.type
_entity_poly.pdbx_seq_one_letter_code
_entity_poly.pdbx_strand_id
1 'polypeptide(L)'
;MTIIGIDTVAVVVSNRRKALQWFTDVLGLPVAYIGPAEPNSNPSVQGSHENPGHWIELGSGRPMTRIHLCELEGHRVEPGPTGITFLTDNILAEYERLKLKGVRFKNLPKEMEWGEWLCEFLDPDGNEFDLKQPHQP
;
A
#
# COMPACT_ATOMS: atom_id res chain seq x y z
N MET A 1 -4.40 -26.41 14.28
CA MET A 1 -4.37 -24.96 14.03
C MET A 1 -4.22 -24.72 12.56
N THR A 2 -4.98 -23.82 12.03
CA THR A 2 -4.99 -23.53 10.59
C THR A 2 -4.57 -22.10 10.35
N ILE A 3 -4.06 -21.84 9.14
CA ILE A 3 -3.86 -20.45 8.69
C ILE A 3 -5.24 -19.85 8.44
N ILE A 4 -5.50 -18.66 9.00
CA ILE A 4 -6.81 -18.03 8.90
C ILE A 4 -6.83 -16.81 7.96
N GLY A 5 -5.69 -16.44 7.40
CA GLY A 5 -5.65 -15.33 6.44
C GLY A 5 -4.26 -14.74 6.27
N ILE A 6 -4.20 -13.64 5.55
CA ILE A 6 -2.98 -12.86 5.35
C ILE A 6 -3.06 -11.65 6.27
N ASP A 7 -2.08 -11.47 7.14
CA ASP A 7 -2.04 -10.36 8.08
C ASP A 7 -1.56 -9.08 7.40
N THR A 8 -0.34 -9.13 6.86
CA THR A 8 0.25 -7.98 6.19
C THR A 8 0.97 -8.38 4.91
N VAL A 9 1.08 -7.42 3.99
CA VAL A 9 1.91 -7.53 2.80
C VAL A 9 2.89 -6.36 2.83
N ALA A 10 4.17 -6.64 2.64
CA ALA A 10 5.20 -5.62 2.65
C ALA A 10 5.24 -4.83 1.35
N VAL A 11 5.34 -3.51 1.48
CA VAL A 11 5.66 -2.61 0.36
C VAL A 11 7.01 -1.99 0.68
N VAL A 12 8.01 -2.28 -0.15
CA VAL A 12 9.36 -1.75 0.04
C VAL A 12 9.41 -0.31 -0.47
N VAL A 13 9.84 0.59 0.40
CA VAL A 13 9.90 2.03 0.11
C VAL A 13 11.28 2.58 0.43
N SER A 14 11.65 3.67 -0.22
CA SER A 14 12.96 4.29 -0.02
C SER A 14 13.02 5.10 1.27
N ASN A 15 11.89 5.64 1.71
CA ASN A 15 11.80 6.44 2.92
C ASN A 15 10.44 6.22 3.57
N ARG A 16 10.44 5.58 4.73
CA ARG A 16 9.20 5.18 5.42
C ARG A 16 8.32 6.37 5.80
N ARG A 17 8.92 7.47 6.25
CA ARG A 17 8.15 8.65 6.66
C ARG A 17 7.48 9.33 5.48
N LYS A 18 8.20 9.48 4.38
CA LYS A 18 7.62 10.06 3.15
C LYS A 18 6.55 9.15 2.58
N ALA A 19 6.78 7.85 2.61
CA ALA A 19 5.80 6.87 2.16
C ALA A 19 4.53 6.94 3.03
N LEU A 20 4.67 7.01 4.35
CA LEU A 20 3.54 7.16 5.25
C LEU A 20 2.69 8.37 4.85
N GLN A 21 3.33 9.50 4.63
CA GLN A 21 2.63 10.72 4.23
C GLN A 21 1.89 10.54 2.90
N TRP A 22 2.54 9.93 1.91
CA TRP A 22 1.92 9.72 0.61
C TRP A 22 0.73 8.75 0.68
N PHE A 23 0.91 7.60 1.32
CA PHE A 23 -0.15 6.59 1.42
C PHE A 23 -1.35 7.07 2.23
N THR A 24 -1.13 7.93 3.23
CA THR A 24 -2.24 8.47 4.05
C THR A 24 -2.86 9.72 3.43
N ASP A 25 -2.05 10.70 3.06
CA ASP A 25 -2.57 12.01 2.59
C ASP A 25 -3.02 11.98 1.12
N VAL A 26 -2.32 11.24 0.28
CA VAL A 26 -2.63 11.15 -1.14
C VAL A 26 -3.57 9.98 -1.42
N LEU A 27 -3.16 8.77 -1.05
CA LEU A 27 -3.95 7.58 -1.32
C LEU A 27 -5.15 7.46 -0.40
N GLY A 28 -5.07 8.01 0.81
CA GLY A 28 -6.19 8.04 1.75
C GLY A 28 -6.33 6.80 2.61
N LEU A 29 -5.29 5.98 2.73
CA LEU A 29 -5.35 4.79 3.58
C LEU A 29 -5.30 5.18 5.06
N PRO A 30 -6.14 4.57 5.90
CA PRO A 30 -6.04 4.80 7.34
C PRO A 30 -4.79 4.13 7.93
N VAL A 31 -4.31 4.67 9.04
CA VAL A 31 -3.23 4.06 9.80
C VAL A 31 -3.83 3.00 10.73
N ALA A 32 -3.38 1.76 10.58
CA ALA A 32 -3.81 0.67 11.45
C ALA A 32 -2.89 0.53 12.67
N TYR A 33 -1.59 0.79 12.50
CA TYR A 33 -0.63 0.70 13.59
C TYR A 33 0.65 1.45 13.25
N ILE A 34 1.20 2.15 14.25
CA ILE A 34 2.54 2.70 14.20
C ILE A 34 3.21 2.40 15.54
N GLY A 35 4.38 1.81 15.49
CA GLY A 35 5.12 1.50 16.69
C GLY A 35 6.62 1.43 16.44
N PRO A 36 7.43 1.27 17.52
CA PRO A 36 8.89 1.20 17.39
C PRO A 36 9.36 -0.07 16.70
N ALA A 37 8.50 -1.11 16.69
CA ALA A 37 8.79 -2.39 16.06
C ALA A 37 7.46 -3.05 15.70
N GLU A 38 7.55 -4.16 14.97
CA GLU A 38 6.38 -4.98 14.67
C GLU A 38 5.64 -5.37 15.94
N PRO A 39 4.29 -5.32 15.95
CA PRO A 39 3.52 -5.77 17.11
C PRO A 39 3.90 -7.19 17.50
N ASN A 40 4.13 -7.41 18.80
CA ASN A 40 4.54 -8.70 19.37
C ASN A 40 5.89 -9.23 18.87
N SER A 41 6.71 -8.38 18.26
CA SER A 41 8.05 -8.79 17.85
C SER A 41 9.00 -8.86 19.04
N ASN A 42 10.12 -9.55 18.84
CA ASN A 42 11.18 -9.60 19.84
C ASN A 42 11.76 -8.19 20.03
N PRO A 43 11.77 -7.64 21.24
CA PRO A 43 12.27 -6.29 21.49
C PRO A 43 13.75 -6.10 21.18
N SER A 44 14.50 -7.18 20.99
CA SER A 44 15.90 -7.08 20.57
C SER A 44 16.05 -6.80 19.07
N VAL A 45 14.98 -6.93 18.31
CA VAL A 45 14.99 -6.60 16.88
C VAL A 45 14.73 -5.11 16.74
N GLN A 46 15.77 -4.36 16.48
CA GLN A 46 15.73 -2.91 16.35
C GLN A 46 15.73 -2.51 14.88
N GLY A 47 15.09 -1.39 14.57
CA GLY A 47 15.22 -0.78 13.25
C GLY A 47 16.56 -0.08 13.07
N SER A 48 16.74 0.58 11.92
CA SER A 48 17.96 1.36 11.67
C SER A 48 17.97 2.64 12.50
N HIS A 49 19.16 3.27 12.60
CA HIS A 49 19.30 4.55 13.30
C HIS A 49 18.43 5.67 12.71
N GLU A 50 18.22 5.65 11.40
CA GLU A 50 17.42 6.67 10.70
C GLU A 50 15.92 6.41 10.85
N ASN A 51 15.54 5.15 10.99
CA ASN A 51 14.17 4.73 11.21
C ASN A 51 14.14 3.76 12.39
N PRO A 52 14.25 4.25 13.62
CA PRO A 52 14.50 3.39 14.77
C PRO A 52 13.32 2.46 15.08
N GLY A 53 13.19 1.41 14.27
CA GLY A 53 12.21 0.37 14.49
C GLY A 53 10.77 0.77 14.31
N HIS A 54 10.47 1.84 13.58
CA HIS A 54 9.09 2.24 13.34
C HIS A 54 8.43 1.24 12.41
N TRP A 55 7.47 0.52 12.92
CA TRP A 55 6.62 -0.40 12.16
C TRP A 55 5.34 0.32 11.81
N ILE A 56 5.00 0.36 10.52
CA ILE A 56 3.84 1.09 10.02
C ILE A 56 2.94 0.12 9.26
N GLU A 57 1.70 -0.04 9.74
CA GLU A 57 0.66 -0.79 9.04
C GLU A 57 -0.45 0.14 8.61
N LEU A 58 -0.85 0.02 7.36
CA LEU A 58 -1.91 0.84 6.76
C LEU A 58 -3.04 -0.04 6.27
N GLY A 59 -4.26 0.46 6.40
CA GLY A 59 -5.47 -0.22 6.02
C GLY A 59 -6.44 -0.30 7.19
N SER A 60 -7.54 -1.02 6.99
CA SER A 60 -8.48 -1.31 8.07
C SER A 60 -7.84 -2.29 9.05
N GLY A 61 -8.24 -2.26 10.30
CA GLY A 61 -7.75 -3.20 11.31
C GLY A 61 -8.13 -4.66 10.98
N ARG A 62 -7.56 -5.60 11.76
CA ARG A 62 -7.89 -7.02 11.62
C ARG A 62 -9.39 -7.24 11.65
N PRO A 63 -9.90 -8.22 10.87
CA PRO A 63 -9.17 -9.27 10.14
C PRO A 63 -8.76 -8.89 8.72
N MET A 64 -8.92 -7.64 8.30
CA MET A 64 -8.55 -7.22 6.95
C MET A 64 -7.03 -7.23 6.77
N THR A 65 -6.58 -7.63 5.58
CA THR A 65 -5.16 -7.58 5.23
C THR A 65 -4.68 -6.12 5.16
N ARG A 66 -3.54 -5.87 5.78
CA ARG A 66 -2.93 -4.55 5.79
C ARG A 66 -1.64 -4.57 4.98
N ILE A 67 -1.20 -3.41 4.53
CA ILE A 67 0.16 -3.27 4.02
C ILE A 67 1.05 -2.72 5.13
N HIS A 68 2.33 -3.10 5.13
CA HIS A 68 3.29 -2.43 5.98
C HIS A 68 4.41 -1.83 5.11
N LEU A 69 4.82 -0.63 5.50
CA LEU A 69 5.84 0.10 4.78
C LEU A 69 7.21 -0.36 5.27
N CYS A 70 7.98 -0.97 4.37
CA CYS A 70 9.26 -1.59 4.70
C CYS A 70 10.40 -0.79 4.08
N GLU A 71 11.23 -0.19 4.92
CA GLU A 71 12.45 0.49 4.48
C GLU A 71 13.63 -0.40 4.87
N LEU A 72 14.28 -0.97 3.87
CA LEU A 72 15.40 -1.88 4.08
C LEU A 72 16.71 -1.10 3.98
N GLU A 73 17.46 -1.06 5.07
CA GLU A 73 18.75 -0.38 5.12
C GLU A 73 19.73 -0.94 4.10
N GLY A 74 20.36 -0.04 3.33
CA GLY A 74 21.32 -0.45 2.32
C GLY A 74 20.74 -1.06 1.06
N HIS A 75 19.41 -1.14 0.96
CA HIS A 75 18.75 -1.68 -0.22
C HIS A 75 18.10 -0.58 -1.05
N ARG A 76 18.17 -0.74 -2.37
CA ARG A 76 17.45 0.11 -3.30
C ARG A 76 16.07 -0.48 -3.53
N VAL A 77 15.09 0.40 -3.74
CA VAL A 77 13.77 -0.05 -4.18
C VAL A 77 13.87 -0.48 -5.64
N GLU A 78 13.44 -1.70 -5.92
CA GLU A 78 13.30 -2.20 -7.29
C GLU A 78 11.91 -1.84 -7.78
N PRO A 79 11.77 -0.82 -8.67
CA PRO A 79 10.44 -0.44 -9.15
C PRO A 79 9.83 -1.58 -9.96
N GLY A 80 8.53 -1.74 -9.84
CA GLY A 80 7.82 -2.78 -10.56
C GLY A 80 6.55 -3.22 -9.88
N PRO A 81 5.87 -4.23 -10.43
CA PRO A 81 4.59 -4.68 -9.93
C PRO A 81 4.68 -5.27 -8.52
N THR A 82 3.76 -4.89 -7.67
CA THR A 82 3.67 -5.42 -6.30
C THR A 82 2.74 -6.62 -6.22
N GLY A 83 1.84 -6.77 -7.18
CA GLY A 83 0.77 -7.76 -7.09
C GLY A 83 -0.37 -7.35 -6.17
N ILE A 84 -0.35 -6.12 -5.66
CA ILE A 84 -1.37 -5.62 -4.74
C ILE A 84 -2.44 -4.88 -5.53
N THR A 85 -3.70 -5.24 -5.30
CA THR A 85 -4.86 -4.59 -5.89
C THR A 85 -5.66 -3.90 -4.80
N PHE A 86 -5.85 -2.59 -4.95
CA PHE A 86 -6.74 -1.82 -4.08
C PHE A 86 -8.15 -1.82 -4.64
N LEU A 87 -9.13 -1.76 -3.77
CA LEU A 87 -10.53 -1.75 -4.16
C LEU A 87 -11.13 -0.36 -4.00
N THR A 88 -11.99 0.01 -4.93
CA THR A 88 -12.82 1.20 -4.84
C THR A 88 -14.23 0.88 -5.31
N ASP A 89 -15.21 1.62 -4.83
CA ASP A 89 -16.60 1.50 -5.29
C ASP A 89 -16.89 2.42 -6.47
N ASN A 90 -15.98 3.35 -6.80
CA ASN A 90 -16.14 4.26 -7.93
C ASN A 90 -14.76 4.61 -8.51
N ILE A 91 -14.31 3.80 -9.47
CA ILE A 91 -12.96 3.93 -10.02
C ILE A 91 -12.77 5.23 -10.83
N LEU A 92 -13.81 5.71 -11.51
CA LEU A 92 -13.68 6.93 -12.30
C LEU A 92 -13.49 8.15 -11.39
N ALA A 93 -14.26 8.23 -10.31
CA ALA A 93 -14.12 9.30 -9.32
C ALA A 93 -12.78 9.21 -8.60
N GLU A 94 -12.35 8.01 -8.22
CA GLU A 94 -11.08 7.80 -7.52
C GLU A 94 -9.89 8.14 -8.42
N TYR A 95 -9.95 7.76 -9.70
CA TYR A 95 -8.93 8.11 -10.68
C TYR A 95 -8.76 9.63 -10.77
N GLU A 96 -9.87 10.37 -10.91
CA GLU A 96 -9.82 11.83 -11.00
C GLU A 96 -9.25 12.45 -9.71
N ARG A 97 -9.68 11.96 -8.55
CA ARG A 97 -9.20 12.45 -7.26
C ARG A 97 -7.70 12.27 -7.12
N LEU A 98 -7.21 11.07 -7.42
CA LEU A 98 -5.79 10.74 -7.28
C LEU A 98 -4.95 11.47 -8.31
N LYS A 99 -5.46 11.62 -9.53
CA LYS A 99 -4.75 12.36 -10.58
C LYS A 99 -4.57 13.82 -10.20
N LEU A 100 -5.58 14.45 -9.61
CA LEU A 100 -5.48 15.83 -9.12
C LEU A 100 -4.46 15.96 -8.01
N LYS A 101 -4.21 14.90 -7.25
CA LYS A 101 -3.18 14.88 -6.20
C LYS A 101 -1.79 14.51 -6.73
N GLY A 102 -1.65 14.36 -8.04
CA GLY A 102 -0.35 14.09 -8.66
C GLY A 102 0.04 12.63 -8.78
N VAL A 103 -0.87 11.71 -8.54
CA VAL A 103 -0.58 10.28 -8.70
C VAL A 103 -0.35 9.96 -10.17
N ARG A 104 0.70 9.21 -10.46
CA ARG A 104 1.03 8.77 -11.80
C ARG A 104 0.28 7.49 -12.12
N PHE A 105 -0.51 7.50 -13.18
CA PHE A 105 -1.21 6.32 -13.68
C PHE A 105 -0.52 5.78 -14.91
N LYS A 106 -0.47 4.46 -15.05
CA LYS A 106 0.08 3.79 -16.22
C LYS A 106 -0.94 3.74 -17.37
N ASN A 107 -2.23 3.76 -17.03
CA ASN A 107 -3.31 3.65 -17.99
C ASN A 107 -4.59 4.29 -17.44
N LEU A 108 -5.55 4.47 -18.33
CA LEU A 108 -6.89 4.94 -17.96
C LEU A 108 -7.70 3.76 -17.40
N PRO A 109 -8.66 4.04 -16.50
CA PRO A 109 -9.60 3.00 -16.08
C PRO A 109 -10.29 2.37 -17.29
N LYS A 110 -10.32 1.05 -17.32
CA LYS A 110 -10.90 0.29 -18.41
C LYS A 110 -11.80 -0.81 -17.88
N GLU A 111 -12.98 -0.94 -18.51
CA GLU A 111 -13.87 -2.05 -18.22
C GLU A 111 -13.36 -3.31 -18.90
N MET A 112 -13.22 -4.37 -18.12
CA MET A 112 -12.80 -5.68 -18.62
C MET A 112 -14.01 -6.47 -19.10
N GLU A 113 -13.76 -7.50 -19.92
CA GLU A 113 -14.83 -8.32 -20.49
C GLU A 113 -15.72 -8.97 -19.44
N TRP A 114 -15.14 -9.25 -18.26
CA TRP A 114 -15.88 -9.85 -17.13
C TRP A 114 -16.59 -8.83 -16.23
N GLY A 115 -16.61 -7.53 -16.62
CA GLY A 115 -17.38 -6.50 -15.96
C GLY A 115 -16.70 -5.74 -14.84
N GLU A 116 -15.47 -6.08 -14.51
CA GLU A 116 -14.68 -5.32 -13.54
C GLU A 116 -13.91 -4.20 -14.23
N TRP A 117 -13.70 -3.10 -13.52
CA TRP A 117 -12.90 -1.98 -14.00
C TRP A 117 -11.54 -1.98 -13.32
N LEU A 118 -10.49 -1.75 -14.10
CA LEU A 118 -9.10 -1.78 -13.63
C LEU A 118 -8.32 -0.60 -14.21
N CYS A 119 -7.37 -0.12 -13.40
CA CYS A 119 -6.26 0.71 -13.86
C CYS A 119 -5.05 0.47 -12.97
N GLU A 120 -3.90 0.96 -13.40
CA GLU A 120 -2.65 0.79 -12.66
C GLU A 120 -2.05 2.15 -12.34
N PHE A 121 -1.48 2.28 -11.14
CA PHE A 121 -0.81 3.50 -10.71
C PHE A 121 0.49 3.19 -9.99
N LEU A 122 1.29 4.23 -9.79
CA LEU A 122 2.62 4.12 -9.20
C LEU A 122 2.67 4.94 -7.91
N ASP A 123 3.40 4.42 -6.91
CA ASP A 123 3.81 5.24 -5.78
C ASP A 123 5.06 6.06 -6.15
N PRO A 124 5.55 6.95 -5.27
CA PRO A 124 6.74 7.76 -5.58
C PRO A 124 8.00 6.95 -5.85
N ASP A 125 8.10 5.72 -5.36
CA ASP A 125 9.25 4.84 -5.59
C ASP A 125 9.13 4.02 -6.87
N GLY A 126 8.00 4.11 -7.58
CA GLY A 126 7.75 3.32 -8.77
C GLY A 126 7.15 1.95 -8.50
N ASN A 127 6.74 1.67 -7.28
CA ASN A 127 5.95 0.46 -7.01
C ASN A 127 4.62 0.55 -7.74
N GLU A 128 4.25 -0.51 -8.42
CA GLU A 128 3.02 -0.55 -9.22
C GLU A 128 1.90 -1.24 -8.46
N PHE A 129 0.73 -0.60 -8.48
CA PHE A 129 -0.47 -1.13 -7.83
C PHE A 129 -1.62 -1.14 -8.82
N ASP A 130 -2.53 -2.08 -8.64
CA ASP A 130 -3.80 -2.08 -9.36
C ASP A 130 -4.87 -1.39 -8.53
N LEU A 131 -5.76 -0.70 -9.21
CA LEU A 131 -6.99 -0.17 -8.64
C LEU A 131 -8.15 -0.84 -9.36
N LYS A 132 -9.08 -1.37 -8.60
CA LYS A 132 -10.17 -2.19 -9.12
C LYS A 132 -11.50 -1.74 -8.57
N GLN A 133 -12.49 -1.67 -9.46
CA GLN A 133 -13.88 -1.60 -9.09
C GLN A 133 -14.51 -2.96 -9.39
N PRO A 134 -14.97 -3.69 -8.37
CA PRO A 134 -15.54 -5.01 -8.59
C PRO A 134 -16.80 -4.96 -9.44
N HIS A 135 -17.12 -6.09 -10.07
CA HIS A 135 -18.38 -6.23 -10.78
C HIS A 135 -19.55 -6.00 -9.82
N GLN A 136 -20.48 -5.16 -10.22
CA GLN A 136 -21.70 -4.93 -9.45
C GLN A 136 -22.68 -6.04 -9.75
N PRO A 137 -23.25 -6.71 -8.72
CA PRO A 137 -24.25 -7.75 -8.94
C PRO A 137 -25.55 -7.21 -9.49
#